data_9f614f0ab2f3ed694b97222931e87a45
#
_entry.id   9f614f0ab2f3ed694b97222931e87a45
#
_cell.length_a   1.000
_cell.length_b   1.000
_cell.length_c   1.000
_cell.angle_alpha   90.00
_cell.angle_beta   90.00
_cell.angle_gamma   90.00
#
_symmetry.space_group_name_H-M   'P 1'
#
loop_
_entity.id
_entity.type
_entity.pdbx_description
1 polymer ?
#
loop_
_entity_poly.entity_id
_entity_poly.type
_entity_poly.pdbx_seq_one_letter_code
_entity_poly.pdbx_strand_id
1 'polypeptide(L)'
;MSRVELHAGDPVVAGETPITVIEPTDPTLLDPRAEAEALARVEAARAARRRVDPLLARARVAVEYTAADLERARDLAPSRAMSHEQLDAAERAWKTAVEDEKAAAERIQISQYELAMAEAALLRTRPQGAAGRPEDWRMEIRSPVSGRVLRLLRESAAVVEPGTQLVVVGDPTDLEIVIDLVSEDAVKVHPGDRCAIEAWGGERPLAGRVRLVEPRGFTKISPLGVEEQRVNVIVDIDSPPGDRPTLGDDFRVEAAITVDELADAVRVPLAALFRHGRGEAVFVVAGSRARLVPVRTGRRGDREAEVLEGLAGGEQVVAYPGDRVADGVPVVVR
;
A
#
# COMPACT_ATOMS: atom_id res chain seq x y z
N MET A 1 -26.39 -2.34 8.69
CA MET A 1 -25.59 -2.47 9.93
C MET A 1 -26.35 -1.87 11.11
N SER A 2 -26.16 -2.40 12.30
CA SER A 2 -26.63 -1.77 13.54
C SER A 2 -25.77 -0.54 13.89
N ARG A 3 -26.24 0.27 14.84
CA ARG A 3 -25.46 1.37 15.40
C ARG A 3 -24.15 0.84 16.02
N VAL A 4 -23.06 1.56 15.85
CA VAL A 4 -21.79 1.32 16.55
C VAL A 4 -21.89 1.99 17.91
N GLU A 5 -21.71 1.23 18.98
CA GLU A 5 -21.81 1.74 20.35
C GLU A 5 -20.47 2.20 20.93
N LEU A 6 -19.38 1.88 20.21
CA LEU A 6 -18.02 2.29 20.58
C LEU A 6 -17.80 3.79 20.29
N HIS A 7 -16.93 4.40 21.08
CA HIS A 7 -16.50 5.79 20.90
C HIS A 7 -14.99 5.85 20.59
N ALA A 8 -14.55 6.97 20.02
CA ALA A 8 -13.12 7.21 19.84
C ALA A 8 -12.43 7.19 21.21
N GLY A 9 -11.34 6.43 21.31
CA GLY A 9 -10.59 6.19 22.53
C GLY A 9 -10.95 4.90 23.27
N ASP A 10 -12.07 4.25 22.95
CA ASP A 10 -12.47 3.00 23.60
C ASP A 10 -11.45 1.88 23.31
N PRO A 11 -11.09 1.05 24.32
CA PRO A 11 -10.22 -0.09 24.12
C PRO A 11 -10.93 -1.20 23.35
N VAL A 12 -10.20 -1.87 22.46
CA VAL A 12 -10.67 -3.03 21.71
C VAL A 12 -9.69 -4.18 21.79
N VAL A 13 -10.22 -5.41 21.83
CA VAL A 13 -9.44 -6.65 21.88
C VAL A 13 -9.70 -7.46 20.61
N ALA A 14 -8.62 -7.91 19.96
CA ALA A 14 -8.68 -8.69 18.72
C ALA A 14 -9.58 -9.94 18.87
N GLY A 15 -10.54 -10.08 17.95
CA GLY A 15 -11.45 -11.22 17.92
C GLY A 15 -12.54 -11.24 19.01
N GLU A 16 -12.48 -10.36 20.02
CA GLU A 16 -13.41 -10.35 21.14
C GLU A 16 -14.39 -9.17 21.10
N THR A 17 -13.88 -7.95 20.88
CA THR A 17 -14.70 -6.75 20.95
C THR A 17 -15.58 -6.61 19.71
N PRO A 18 -16.92 -6.64 19.86
CA PRO A 18 -17.84 -6.41 18.75
C PRO A 18 -17.86 -4.93 18.37
N ILE A 19 -17.74 -4.65 17.08
CA ILE A 19 -17.83 -3.30 16.52
C ILE A 19 -19.27 -2.99 16.12
N THR A 20 -19.89 -3.87 15.35
CA THR A 20 -21.27 -3.74 14.88
C THR A 20 -21.80 -5.09 14.40
N VAL A 21 -23.11 -5.16 14.23
CA VAL A 21 -23.79 -6.30 13.62
C VAL A 21 -24.28 -5.90 12.23
N ILE A 22 -23.91 -6.69 11.24
CA ILE A 22 -24.42 -6.55 9.87
C ILE A 22 -25.53 -7.57 9.67
N GLU A 23 -26.71 -7.07 9.34
CA GLU A 23 -27.83 -7.88 8.89
C GLU A 23 -27.91 -7.72 7.37
N PRO A 24 -27.94 -8.81 6.61
CA PRO A 24 -28.21 -8.72 5.17
C PRO A 24 -29.56 -8.06 4.97
N THR A 25 -29.63 -7.10 4.07
CA THR A 25 -30.92 -6.55 3.61
C THR A 25 -31.71 -7.67 2.99
N ASP A 26 -32.99 -7.81 3.35
CA ASP A 26 -33.87 -8.71 2.61
C ASP A 26 -33.70 -8.42 1.10
N PRO A 27 -33.40 -9.42 0.29
CA PRO A 27 -33.45 -9.22 -1.14
C PRO A 27 -34.82 -8.63 -1.43
N THR A 28 -34.84 -7.43 -1.99
CA THR A 28 -36.03 -6.71 -2.45
C THR A 28 -37.03 -7.73 -2.96
N LEU A 29 -38.28 -7.66 -2.50
CA LEU A 29 -39.41 -8.49 -2.92
C LEU A 29 -39.19 -8.94 -4.35
N LEU A 30 -38.85 -10.24 -4.49
CA LEU A 30 -38.41 -10.79 -5.75
C LEU A 30 -39.45 -10.43 -6.79
N ASP A 31 -39.05 -9.71 -7.82
CA ASP A 31 -39.89 -9.49 -8.99
C ASP A 31 -40.26 -10.89 -9.51
N PRO A 32 -41.55 -11.29 -9.52
CA PRO A 32 -41.96 -12.59 -10.06
C PRO A 32 -41.46 -12.85 -11.46
N ARG A 33 -41.10 -11.79 -12.19
CA ARG A 33 -40.45 -11.85 -13.50
C ARG A 33 -39.02 -12.35 -13.41
N ALA A 34 -38.25 -11.95 -12.41
CA ALA A 34 -36.86 -12.39 -12.24
C ALA A 34 -36.80 -13.89 -11.92
N GLU A 35 -37.74 -14.42 -11.12
CA GLU A 35 -37.84 -15.86 -10.87
C GLU A 35 -38.26 -16.62 -12.13
N ALA A 36 -39.25 -16.12 -12.86
CA ALA A 36 -39.70 -16.73 -14.13
C ALA A 36 -38.59 -16.75 -15.19
N GLU A 37 -37.80 -15.67 -15.30
CA GLU A 37 -36.62 -15.61 -16.17
C GLU A 37 -35.54 -16.61 -15.76
N ALA A 38 -35.25 -16.73 -14.47
CA ALA A 38 -34.25 -17.67 -13.96
C ALA A 38 -34.72 -19.13 -14.22
N LEU A 39 -36.00 -19.44 -13.99
CA LEU A 39 -36.57 -20.75 -14.34
C LEU A 39 -36.47 -21.03 -15.82
N ALA A 40 -36.80 -20.07 -16.68
CA ALA A 40 -36.70 -20.26 -18.14
C ALA A 40 -35.23 -20.50 -18.56
N ARG A 41 -34.25 -19.88 -17.95
CA ARG A 41 -32.82 -20.12 -18.19
C ARG A 41 -32.41 -21.53 -17.78
N VAL A 42 -32.86 -22.01 -16.62
CA VAL A 42 -32.60 -23.40 -16.21
C VAL A 42 -33.18 -24.41 -17.23
N GLU A 43 -34.42 -24.20 -17.65
CA GLU A 43 -35.04 -25.10 -18.66
C GLU A 43 -34.32 -25.03 -20.01
N ALA A 44 -33.89 -23.87 -20.44
CA ALA A 44 -33.06 -23.72 -21.66
C ALA A 44 -31.70 -24.46 -21.52
N ALA A 45 -31.03 -24.35 -20.39
CA ALA A 45 -29.75 -25.03 -20.13
C ALA A 45 -29.96 -26.56 -20.06
N ARG A 46 -31.04 -27.04 -19.45
CA ARG A 46 -31.41 -28.46 -19.47
C ARG A 46 -31.69 -28.99 -20.88
N ALA A 47 -32.38 -28.19 -21.69
CA ALA A 47 -32.63 -28.55 -23.08
C ALA A 47 -31.33 -28.57 -23.90
N ALA A 48 -30.43 -27.63 -23.72
CA ALA A 48 -29.11 -27.61 -24.32
C ALA A 48 -28.30 -28.87 -23.97
N ARG A 49 -28.27 -29.26 -22.70
CA ARG A 49 -27.60 -30.47 -22.24
C ARG A 49 -28.17 -31.74 -22.93
N ARG A 50 -29.50 -31.90 -23.00
CA ARG A 50 -30.12 -33.04 -23.69
C ARG A 50 -29.76 -33.14 -25.14
N ARG A 51 -29.35 -32.06 -25.81
CA ARG A 51 -28.90 -32.09 -27.23
C ARG A 51 -27.47 -32.58 -27.38
N VAL A 52 -26.64 -32.44 -26.38
CA VAL A 52 -25.20 -32.78 -26.47
C VAL A 52 -24.96 -34.27 -26.24
N ASP A 53 -25.75 -34.95 -25.39
CA ASP A 53 -25.61 -36.39 -25.13
C ASP A 53 -25.64 -37.24 -26.38
N PRO A 54 -26.62 -37.07 -27.35
CA PRO A 54 -26.63 -37.82 -28.61
C PRO A 54 -25.43 -37.51 -29.52
N LEU A 55 -24.83 -36.31 -29.43
CA LEU A 55 -23.66 -35.97 -30.23
C LEU A 55 -22.43 -36.75 -29.79
N LEU A 56 -22.21 -36.91 -28.48
CA LEU A 56 -21.13 -37.77 -27.97
C LEU A 56 -21.36 -39.23 -28.34
N ALA A 57 -22.60 -39.74 -28.21
CA ALA A 57 -22.93 -41.11 -28.61
C ALA A 57 -22.61 -41.34 -30.10
N ARG A 58 -22.98 -40.39 -30.97
CA ARG A 58 -22.66 -40.46 -32.41
C ARG A 58 -21.14 -40.44 -32.67
N ALA A 59 -20.41 -39.54 -31.96
CA ALA A 59 -18.96 -39.46 -32.12
C ALA A 59 -18.27 -40.76 -31.71
N ARG A 60 -18.72 -41.43 -30.63
CA ARG A 60 -18.20 -42.74 -30.20
C ARG A 60 -18.40 -43.81 -31.23
N VAL A 61 -19.57 -43.90 -31.81
CA VAL A 61 -19.85 -44.84 -32.90
C VAL A 61 -18.95 -44.57 -34.11
N ALA A 62 -18.68 -43.31 -34.44
CA ALA A 62 -17.75 -42.94 -35.51
C ALA A 62 -16.31 -43.40 -35.20
N VAL A 63 -15.86 -43.26 -33.95
CA VAL A 63 -14.53 -43.77 -33.53
C VAL A 63 -14.44 -45.28 -33.66
N GLU A 64 -15.46 -46.01 -33.16
CA GLU A 64 -15.51 -47.49 -33.28
C GLU A 64 -15.44 -47.94 -34.73
N TYR A 65 -16.24 -47.32 -35.62
CA TYR A 65 -16.27 -47.65 -37.03
C TYR A 65 -14.94 -47.37 -37.73
N THR A 66 -14.38 -46.17 -37.52
CA THR A 66 -13.11 -45.80 -38.16
C THR A 66 -11.91 -46.56 -37.57
N ALA A 67 -11.95 -46.94 -36.29
CA ALA A 67 -10.95 -47.81 -35.68
C ALA A 67 -10.93 -49.19 -36.32
N ALA A 68 -12.13 -49.80 -36.53
CA ALA A 68 -12.26 -51.11 -37.22
C ALA A 68 -11.82 -51.04 -38.69
N ASP A 69 -12.08 -49.90 -39.37
CA ASP A 69 -11.59 -49.68 -40.73
C ASP A 69 -10.05 -49.55 -40.77
N LEU A 70 -9.46 -48.85 -39.86
CA LEU A 70 -8.01 -48.72 -39.75
C LEU A 70 -7.33 -50.06 -39.45
N GLU A 71 -7.90 -50.88 -38.56
CA GLU A 71 -7.40 -52.19 -38.24
C GLU A 71 -7.42 -53.13 -39.50
N ARG A 72 -8.56 -53.16 -40.23
CA ARG A 72 -8.63 -53.85 -41.49
C ARG A 72 -7.62 -53.37 -42.54
N ALA A 73 -7.41 -52.07 -42.62
CA ALA A 73 -6.44 -51.44 -43.52
C ALA A 73 -5.00 -51.85 -43.16
N ARG A 74 -4.67 -51.89 -41.84
CA ARG A 74 -3.37 -52.40 -41.39
C ARG A 74 -3.10 -53.83 -41.65
N ASP A 75 -4.12 -54.70 -41.54
CA ASP A 75 -4.00 -56.14 -41.85
C ASP A 75 -3.78 -56.39 -43.32
N LEU A 76 -4.35 -55.58 -44.19
CA LEU A 76 -4.24 -55.73 -45.64
C LEU A 76 -2.97 -55.08 -46.24
N ALA A 77 -2.37 -54.14 -45.58
CA ALA A 77 -1.18 -53.41 -46.04
C ALA A 77 0.04 -54.32 -46.33
N PRO A 78 0.39 -55.34 -45.51
CA PRO A 78 1.52 -56.26 -45.78
C PRO A 78 1.38 -57.07 -47.04
N SER A 79 0.15 -57.40 -47.44
CA SER A 79 -0.16 -58.21 -48.63
C SER A 79 -0.15 -57.42 -49.95
N ARG A 80 0.14 -56.14 -49.93
CA ARG A 80 0.01 -55.15 -51.01
C ARG A 80 -1.41 -55.11 -51.64
N ALA A 81 -2.39 -55.61 -50.94
CA ALA A 81 -3.80 -55.49 -51.33
C ALA A 81 -4.39 -54.10 -51.10
N MET A 82 -3.65 -53.21 -50.43
CA MET A 82 -4.04 -51.82 -50.15
C MET A 82 -2.88 -50.87 -50.46
N SER A 83 -3.18 -49.67 -50.98
CA SER A 83 -2.17 -48.64 -51.22
C SER A 83 -1.81 -47.91 -49.93
N HIS A 84 -0.61 -47.36 -49.87
CA HIS A 84 -0.19 -46.46 -48.73
C HIS A 84 -1.14 -45.29 -48.54
N GLU A 85 -1.63 -44.69 -49.62
CA GLU A 85 -2.59 -43.61 -49.60
C GLU A 85 -3.91 -43.97 -48.90
N GLN A 86 -4.39 -45.21 -49.14
CA GLN A 86 -5.61 -45.71 -48.50
C GLN A 86 -5.41 -45.98 -47.00
N LEU A 87 -4.25 -46.49 -46.60
CA LEU A 87 -3.90 -46.64 -45.18
C LEU A 87 -3.82 -45.28 -44.47
N ASP A 88 -3.13 -44.32 -45.07
CA ASP A 88 -3.03 -42.96 -44.54
C ASP A 88 -4.40 -42.26 -44.45
N ALA A 89 -5.31 -42.53 -45.40
CA ALA A 89 -6.68 -42.04 -45.37
C ALA A 89 -7.47 -42.60 -44.19
N ALA A 90 -7.37 -43.94 -43.95
CA ALA A 90 -8.01 -44.59 -42.80
C ALA A 90 -7.45 -44.08 -41.48
N GLU A 91 -6.14 -43.85 -41.40
CA GLU A 91 -5.51 -43.31 -40.21
C GLU A 91 -5.95 -41.85 -39.90
N ARG A 92 -6.04 -41.01 -40.92
CA ARG A 92 -6.57 -39.65 -40.78
C ARG A 92 -8.04 -39.67 -40.35
N ALA A 93 -8.87 -40.52 -40.93
CA ALA A 93 -10.29 -40.65 -40.59
C ALA A 93 -10.47 -41.03 -39.11
N TRP A 94 -9.68 -42.01 -38.62
CA TRP A 94 -9.70 -42.39 -37.21
C TRP A 94 -9.25 -41.27 -36.30
N LYS A 95 -8.12 -40.59 -36.59
CA LYS A 95 -7.63 -39.46 -35.81
C LYS A 95 -8.68 -38.34 -35.73
N THR A 96 -9.32 -38.00 -36.84
CA THR A 96 -10.39 -36.99 -36.87
C THR A 96 -11.58 -37.41 -35.99
N ALA A 97 -12.02 -38.67 -36.08
CA ALA A 97 -13.13 -39.17 -35.26
C ALA A 97 -12.80 -39.15 -33.75
N VAL A 98 -11.54 -39.42 -33.36
CA VAL A 98 -11.08 -39.31 -31.96
C VAL A 98 -11.10 -37.86 -31.47
N GLU A 99 -10.66 -36.90 -32.28
CA GLU A 99 -10.72 -35.48 -31.92
C GLU A 99 -12.17 -34.96 -31.85
N ASP A 100 -13.05 -35.44 -32.74
CA ASP A 100 -14.48 -35.14 -32.70
C ASP A 100 -15.15 -35.71 -31.44
N GLU A 101 -14.76 -36.89 -30.97
CA GLU A 101 -15.24 -37.44 -29.70
C GLU A 101 -14.80 -36.58 -28.50
N LYS A 102 -13.53 -36.19 -28.46
CA LYS A 102 -13.03 -35.31 -27.40
C LYS A 102 -13.79 -33.99 -27.39
N ALA A 103 -13.96 -33.37 -28.55
CA ALA A 103 -14.72 -32.12 -28.67
C ALA A 103 -16.19 -32.28 -28.22
N ALA A 104 -16.81 -33.40 -28.50
CA ALA A 104 -18.16 -33.70 -28.03
C ALA A 104 -18.21 -33.91 -26.49
N ALA A 105 -17.19 -34.55 -25.90
CA ALA A 105 -17.07 -34.72 -24.46
C ALA A 105 -16.86 -33.38 -23.73
N GLU A 106 -16.04 -32.50 -24.26
CA GLU A 106 -15.84 -31.15 -23.71
C GLU A 106 -17.14 -30.33 -23.75
N ARG A 107 -17.92 -30.44 -24.83
CA ARG A 107 -19.25 -29.78 -24.92
C ARG A 107 -20.22 -30.26 -23.84
N ILE A 108 -20.15 -31.51 -23.42
CA ILE A 108 -20.94 -32.03 -22.30
C ILE A 108 -20.53 -31.31 -21.01
N GLN A 109 -19.23 -31.19 -20.75
CA GLN A 109 -18.75 -30.45 -19.56
C GLN A 109 -19.19 -28.99 -19.56
N ILE A 110 -19.06 -28.31 -20.69
CA ILE A 110 -19.52 -26.91 -20.81
C ILE A 110 -21.01 -26.82 -20.50
N SER A 111 -21.84 -27.70 -21.08
CA SER A 111 -23.30 -27.71 -20.84
C SER A 111 -23.67 -28.01 -19.38
N GLN A 112 -22.85 -28.81 -18.67
CA GLN A 112 -23.02 -29.09 -17.25
C GLN A 112 -22.73 -27.81 -16.39
N TYR A 113 -21.66 -27.09 -16.72
CA TYR A 113 -21.35 -25.82 -16.03
C TYR A 113 -22.42 -24.76 -16.31
N GLU A 114 -22.91 -24.66 -17.54
CA GLU A 114 -23.99 -23.72 -17.87
C GLU A 114 -25.27 -24.03 -17.09
N LEU A 115 -25.61 -25.29 -16.94
CA LEU A 115 -26.74 -25.71 -16.13
C LEU A 115 -26.53 -25.39 -14.66
N ALA A 116 -25.35 -25.70 -14.10
CA ALA A 116 -25.02 -25.40 -12.71
C ALA A 116 -25.06 -23.88 -12.43
N MET A 117 -24.57 -23.05 -13.36
CA MET A 117 -24.66 -21.59 -13.25
C MET A 117 -26.12 -21.11 -13.28
N ALA A 118 -26.96 -21.66 -14.16
CA ALA A 118 -28.35 -21.30 -14.23
C ALA A 118 -29.13 -21.71 -12.95
N GLU A 119 -28.84 -22.89 -12.40
CA GLU A 119 -29.42 -23.38 -11.15
C GLU A 119 -28.96 -22.53 -9.94
N ALA A 120 -27.67 -22.15 -9.88
CA ALA A 120 -27.17 -21.23 -8.85
C ALA A 120 -27.81 -19.83 -8.95
N ALA A 121 -28.06 -19.33 -10.16
CA ALA A 121 -28.77 -18.08 -10.36
C ALA A 121 -30.23 -18.18 -9.88
N LEU A 122 -30.91 -19.31 -10.13
CA LEU A 122 -32.27 -19.54 -9.63
C LEU A 122 -32.31 -19.63 -8.11
N LEU A 123 -31.31 -20.23 -7.46
CA LEU A 123 -31.24 -20.27 -5.99
C LEU A 123 -31.20 -18.86 -5.37
N ARG A 124 -30.57 -17.89 -6.06
CA ARG A 124 -30.54 -16.48 -5.61
C ARG A 124 -31.90 -15.79 -5.74
N THR A 125 -32.76 -16.26 -6.64
CA THR A 125 -34.09 -15.67 -6.86
C THR A 125 -35.17 -16.29 -5.99
N ARG A 126 -34.91 -17.40 -5.30
CA ARG A 126 -35.89 -18.00 -4.39
C ARG A 126 -35.82 -17.32 -3.03
N PRO A 127 -36.96 -16.86 -2.45
CA PRO A 127 -36.99 -16.48 -1.06
C PRO A 127 -36.61 -17.72 -0.26
N GLN A 128 -35.49 -17.64 0.46
CA GLN A 128 -35.28 -18.59 1.55
C GLN A 128 -36.40 -18.33 2.54
N GLY A 129 -37.30 -19.28 2.62
CA GLY A 129 -38.64 -19.13 3.23
C GLY A 129 -38.61 -18.45 4.58
N ALA A 130 -39.70 -17.72 4.84
CA ALA A 130 -40.00 -17.06 6.10
C ALA A 130 -40.15 -18.01 7.30
N ALA A 131 -39.91 -19.30 7.13
CA ALA A 131 -39.92 -20.30 8.19
C ALA A 131 -38.51 -20.51 8.73
N GLY A 132 -38.17 -19.75 9.77
CA GLY A 132 -36.92 -19.91 10.52
C GLY A 132 -35.73 -19.26 9.82
N ARG A 133 -35.61 -17.90 9.91
CA ARG A 133 -34.31 -17.27 9.80
C ARG A 133 -33.45 -17.88 10.89
N PRO A 134 -32.35 -18.59 10.57
CA PRO A 134 -31.39 -18.95 11.60
C PRO A 134 -30.94 -17.65 12.27
N GLU A 135 -30.77 -17.64 13.58
CA GLU A 135 -30.13 -16.54 14.31
C GLU A 135 -28.73 -16.23 13.73
N ASP A 136 -28.15 -17.12 12.95
CA ASP A 136 -26.90 -17.03 12.20
C ASP A 136 -26.87 -16.02 11.02
N TRP A 137 -27.95 -15.33 10.71
CA TRP A 137 -27.96 -14.29 9.64
C TRP A 137 -27.36 -12.97 10.08
N ARG A 138 -27.09 -12.83 11.37
CA ARG A 138 -26.42 -11.68 11.93
C ARG A 138 -24.93 -11.92 11.94
N MET A 139 -24.18 -11.18 11.13
CA MET A 139 -22.73 -11.21 11.12
C MET A 139 -22.20 -10.15 12.09
N GLU A 140 -21.68 -10.58 13.21
CA GLU A 140 -21.00 -9.72 14.15
C GLU A 140 -19.59 -9.39 13.63
N ILE A 141 -19.35 -8.11 13.36
CA ILE A 141 -18.03 -7.61 12.97
C ILE A 141 -17.27 -7.32 14.26
N ARG A 142 -16.15 -8.01 14.46
CA ARG A 142 -15.28 -7.85 15.62
C ARG A 142 -13.98 -7.15 15.22
N SER A 143 -13.31 -6.53 16.18
CA SER A 143 -12.01 -5.89 15.95
C SER A 143 -10.98 -6.93 15.49
N PRO A 144 -10.25 -6.70 14.38
CA PRO A 144 -9.19 -7.60 13.92
C PRO A 144 -7.90 -7.45 14.74
N VAL A 145 -7.72 -6.33 15.45
CA VAL A 145 -6.53 -6.01 16.24
C VAL A 145 -6.92 -5.54 17.64
N SER A 146 -6.00 -5.71 18.59
CA SER A 146 -6.12 -5.10 19.91
C SER A 146 -5.55 -3.68 19.87
N GLY A 147 -6.15 -2.76 20.61
CA GLY A 147 -5.74 -1.36 20.64
C GLY A 147 -6.88 -0.45 21.09
N ARG A 148 -7.07 0.64 20.37
CA ARG A 148 -8.14 1.61 20.61
C ARG A 148 -8.87 1.97 19.32
N VAL A 149 -10.10 2.40 19.46
CA VAL A 149 -10.84 3.07 18.38
C VAL A 149 -10.19 4.43 18.14
N LEU A 150 -9.57 4.63 16.99
CA LEU A 150 -8.96 5.90 16.60
C LEU A 150 -10.00 6.84 16.01
N ARG A 151 -10.88 6.32 15.15
CA ARG A 151 -11.92 7.12 14.50
C ARG A 151 -13.14 6.28 14.13
N LEU A 152 -14.33 6.83 14.38
CA LEU A 152 -15.58 6.28 13.85
C LEU A 152 -15.89 6.99 12.52
N LEU A 153 -16.04 6.21 11.47
CA LEU A 153 -16.43 6.72 10.14
C LEU A 153 -17.92 6.60 9.91
N ARG A 154 -18.55 5.61 10.54
CA ARG A 154 -19.99 5.36 10.50
C ARG A 154 -20.51 4.95 11.89
N GLU A 155 -21.23 5.83 12.55
CA GLU A 155 -21.80 5.56 13.88
C GLU A 155 -23.22 5.03 13.79
N SER A 156 -24.09 5.70 13.00
CA SER A 156 -25.51 5.42 12.94
C SER A 156 -25.84 4.14 12.16
N ALA A 157 -26.93 3.50 12.56
CA ALA A 157 -27.49 2.39 11.80
C ALA A 157 -27.79 2.82 10.35
N ALA A 158 -27.28 2.09 9.39
CA ALA A 158 -27.44 2.40 7.97
C ALA A 158 -27.29 1.14 7.11
N VAL A 159 -27.75 1.24 5.87
CA VAL A 159 -27.38 0.27 4.84
C VAL A 159 -25.97 0.56 4.40
N VAL A 160 -25.11 -0.44 4.40
CA VAL A 160 -23.70 -0.34 3.98
C VAL A 160 -23.43 -1.28 2.82
N GLU A 161 -22.63 -0.82 1.88
CA GLU A 161 -22.16 -1.63 0.76
C GLU A 161 -20.88 -2.38 1.15
N PRO A 162 -20.57 -3.51 0.49
CA PRO A 162 -19.28 -4.18 0.66
C PRO A 162 -18.12 -3.21 0.42
N GLY A 163 -17.14 -3.19 1.34
CA GLY A 163 -15.99 -2.27 1.28
C GLY A 163 -16.20 -0.94 2.00
N THR A 164 -17.37 -0.68 2.57
CA THR A 164 -17.60 0.53 3.38
C THR A 164 -16.74 0.48 4.64
N GLN A 165 -15.93 1.52 4.86
CA GLN A 165 -15.16 1.68 6.08
C GLN A 165 -16.06 2.12 7.23
N LEU A 166 -16.00 1.43 8.37
CA LEU A 166 -16.84 1.67 9.54
C LEU A 166 -16.09 2.37 10.66
N VAL A 167 -14.94 1.81 11.04
CA VAL A 167 -14.15 2.22 12.20
C VAL A 167 -12.67 2.07 11.85
N VAL A 168 -11.85 2.98 12.34
CA VAL A 168 -10.39 2.85 12.34
C VAL A 168 -9.96 2.44 13.74
N VAL A 169 -9.25 1.31 13.84
CA VAL A 169 -8.70 0.78 15.09
C VAL A 169 -7.19 0.63 14.95
N GLY A 170 -6.46 0.91 16.02
CA GLY A 170 -5.01 0.82 16.03
C GLY A 170 -4.43 0.92 17.43
N ASP A 171 -3.14 0.66 17.56
CA ASP A 171 -2.41 0.85 18.80
C ASP A 171 -1.83 2.27 18.84
N PRO A 172 -2.32 3.18 19.69
CA PRO A 172 -1.79 4.53 19.80
C PRO A 172 -0.38 4.59 20.40
N THR A 173 0.16 3.48 20.87
CA THR A 173 1.55 3.41 21.36
C THR A 173 2.54 3.06 20.25
N ASP A 174 2.07 2.49 19.16
CA ASP A 174 2.87 2.11 17.98
C ASP A 174 2.63 3.14 16.85
N LEU A 175 3.29 4.27 16.99
CA LEU A 175 3.20 5.40 16.05
C LEU A 175 4.47 5.50 15.23
N GLU A 176 4.31 5.85 13.97
CA GLU A 176 5.39 6.29 13.09
C GLU A 176 5.17 7.74 12.65
N ILE A 177 6.23 8.43 12.29
CA ILE A 177 6.15 9.79 11.74
C ILE A 177 6.36 9.70 10.23
N VAL A 178 5.41 10.23 9.48
CA VAL A 178 5.49 10.34 8.03
C VAL A 178 5.83 11.78 7.67
N ILE A 179 7.00 11.99 7.08
CA ILE A 179 7.51 13.32 6.71
C ILE A 179 7.47 13.42 5.19
N ASP A 180 6.78 14.41 4.65
CA ASP A 180 6.82 14.70 3.23
C ASP A 180 7.94 15.73 2.92
N LEU A 181 9.08 15.24 2.45
CA LEU A 181 10.20 16.07 2.05
C LEU A 181 10.16 16.40 0.55
N VAL A 182 10.68 17.58 0.19
CA VAL A 182 10.98 17.88 -1.21
C VAL A 182 12.04 16.89 -1.72
N SER A 183 11.89 16.42 -2.94
CA SER A 183 12.73 15.35 -3.50
C SER A 183 14.24 15.68 -3.48
N GLU A 184 14.61 16.95 -3.64
CA GLU A 184 16.00 17.41 -3.57
C GLU A 184 16.63 17.20 -2.18
N ASP A 185 15.82 17.33 -1.11
CA ASP A 185 16.29 17.10 0.26
C ASP A 185 16.19 15.64 0.65
N ALA A 186 15.18 14.92 0.15
CA ALA A 186 15.01 13.49 0.42
C ALA A 186 16.22 12.65 -0.05
N VAL A 187 16.92 13.07 -1.12
CA VAL A 187 18.14 12.40 -1.62
C VAL A 187 19.29 12.43 -0.61
N LYS A 188 19.29 13.39 0.32
CA LYS A 188 20.33 13.54 1.35
C LYS A 188 20.05 12.67 2.58
N VAL A 189 18.84 12.14 2.70
CA VAL A 189 18.39 11.37 3.86
C VAL A 189 18.64 9.90 3.63
N HIS A 190 19.17 9.22 4.65
CA HIS A 190 19.45 7.80 4.61
C HIS A 190 18.76 7.06 5.77
N PRO A 191 18.39 5.79 5.55
CA PRO A 191 17.96 4.95 6.65
C PRO A 191 19.02 4.89 7.76
N GLY A 192 18.57 5.12 9.01
CA GLY A 192 19.43 5.20 10.18
C GLY A 192 19.75 6.62 10.63
N ASP A 193 19.48 7.65 9.83
CA ASP A 193 19.69 9.05 10.22
C ASP A 193 18.86 9.39 11.45
N ARG A 194 19.45 10.16 12.36
CA ARG A 194 18.78 10.61 13.58
C ARG A 194 17.77 11.71 13.26
N CYS A 195 16.64 11.65 13.94
CA CYS A 195 15.57 12.63 13.81
C CYS A 195 15.16 13.15 15.19
N ALA A 196 15.11 14.45 15.35
CA ALA A 196 14.48 15.09 16.49
C ALA A 196 13.04 15.46 16.12
N ILE A 197 12.07 15.00 16.92
CA ILE A 197 10.64 15.24 16.72
C ILE A 197 10.23 16.34 17.68
N GLU A 198 9.88 17.49 17.13
CA GLU A 198 9.56 18.72 17.84
C GLU A 198 8.10 19.11 17.64
N ALA A 199 7.64 20.14 18.36
CA ALA A 199 6.27 20.69 18.27
C ALA A 199 5.14 19.64 18.42
N TRP A 200 5.41 18.50 19.05
CA TRP A 200 4.44 17.44 19.31
C TRP A 200 3.52 17.72 20.52
N GLY A 201 3.73 18.84 21.21
CA GLY A 201 2.94 19.26 22.38
C GLY A 201 3.62 19.03 23.74
N GLY A 202 4.72 18.27 23.78
CA GLY A 202 5.54 18.10 24.99
C GLY A 202 6.68 19.11 25.08
N GLU A 203 7.32 19.17 26.26
CA GLU A 203 8.39 20.17 26.55
C GLU A 203 9.75 19.82 25.93
N ARG A 204 9.97 18.53 25.62
CA ARG A 204 11.26 18.02 25.11
C ARG A 204 11.07 17.38 23.75
N PRO A 205 12.02 17.57 22.83
CA PRO A 205 12.02 16.80 21.58
C PRO A 205 12.05 15.30 21.86
N LEU A 206 11.32 14.53 21.06
CA LEU A 206 11.43 13.07 21.05
C LEU A 206 12.56 12.65 20.11
N ALA A 207 13.22 11.57 20.45
CA ALA A 207 14.22 10.96 19.58
C ALA A 207 13.53 9.99 18.60
N GLY A 208 13.97 10.03 17.37
CA GLY A 208 13.54 9.13 16.33
C GLY A 208 14.65 8.80 15.35
N ARG A 209 14.39 7.86 14.47
CA ARG A 209 15.33 7.40 13.46
C ARG A 209 14.64 7.13 12.15
N VAL A 210 15.24 7.57 11.06
CA VAL A 210 14.75 7.27 9.72
C VAL A 210 14.80 5.76 9.49
N ARG A 211 13.63 5.18 9.24
CA ARG A 211 13.48 3.78 8.88
C ARG A 211 13.55 3.58 7.38
N LEU A 212 12.85 4.42 6.62
CA LEU A 212 12.69 4.26 5.20
C LEU A 212 12.52 5.61 4.51
N VAL A 213 13.18 5.78 3.37
CA VAL A 213 12.86 6.80 2.37
C VAL A 213 12.11 6.09 1.26
N GLU A 214 10.86 6.44 1.01
CA GLU A 214 10.06 5.79 -0.03
C GLU A 214 10.69 5.99 -1.41
N PRO A 215 10.77 4.95 -2.25
CA PRO A 215 11.40 5.07 -3.57
C PRO A 215 10.54 5.81 -4.59
N ARG A 216 9.32 6.17 -4.23
CA ARG A 216 8.35 6.84 -5.10
C ARG A 216 8.03 8.24 -4.61
N GLY A 217 8.28 9.23 -5.47
CA GLY A 217 7.79 10.58 -5.26
C GLY A 217 6.33 10.77 -5.70
N PHE A 218 5.71 11.80 -5.17
CA PHE A 218 4.36 12.27 -5.53
C PHE A 218 4.35 13.78 -5.70
N THR A 219 3.38 14.30 -6.46
CA THR A 219 3.21 15.74 -6.65
C THR A 219 2.26 16.28 -5.59
N LYS A 220 2.67 17.36 -4.92
CA LYS A 220 1.85 18.10 -3.95
C LYS A 220 1.85 19.58 -4.33
N ILE A 221 0.70 20.22 -4.25
CA ILE A 221 0.61 21.66 -4.48
C ILE A 221 0.91 22.37 -3.16
N SER A 222 1.94 23.22 -3.15
CA SER A 222 2.29 24.03 -1.99
C SER A 222 1.23 25.11 -1.71
N PRO A 223 1.20 25.71 -0.50
CA PRO A 223 0.28 26.81 -0.18
C PRO A 223 0.40 28.01 -1.12
N LEU A 224 1.50 28.14 -1.84
CA LEU A 224 1.75 29.18 -2.84
C LEU A 224 1.26 28.82 -4.24
N GLY A 225 0.63 27.64 -4.43
CA GLY A 225 0.12 27.16 -5.71
C GLY A 225 1.18 26.58 -6.64
N VAL A 226 2.38 26.28 -6.12
CA VAL A 226 3.47 25.68 -6.91
C VAL A 226 3.44 24.16 -6.72
N GLU A 227 3.56 23.42 -7.84
CA GLU A 227 3.73 21.96 -7.80
C GLU A 227 5.13 21.60 -7.30
N GLU A 228 5.18 20.79 -6.26
CA GLU A 228 6.41 20.28 -5.66
C GLU A 228 6.45 18.75 -5.75
N GLN A 229 7.60 18.22 -6.16
CA GLN A 229 7.84 16.78 -6.09
C GLN A 229 8.33 16.43 -4.70
N ARG A 230 7.58 15.57 -4.01
CA ARG A 230 7.85 15.17 -2.64
C ARG A 230 8.01 13.68 -2.49
N VAL A 231 8.70 13.26 -1.45
CA VAL A 231 8.98 11.88 -1.08
C VAL A 231 8.63 11.70 0.38
N ASN A 232 7.94 10.63 0.73
CA ASN A 232 7.71 10.28 2.13
C ASN A 232 8.97 9.68 2.74
N VAL A 233 9.29 10.18 3.92
CA VAL A 233 10.31 9.62 4.80
C VAL A 233 9.62 9.12 6.06
N ILE A 234 9.79 7.85 6.37
CA ILE A 234 9.20 7.20 7.54
C ILE A 234 10.22 7.17 8.66
N VAL A 235 9.83 7.70 9.81
CA VAL A 235 10.66 7.79 11.01
C VAL A 235 10.01 7.00 12.13
N ASP A 236 10.77 6.09 12.73
CA ASP A 236 10.38 5.39 13.95
C ASP A 236 10.70 6.26 15.16
N ILE A 237 9.84 6.24 16.18
CA ILE A 237 10.02 6.99 17.41
C ILE A 237 10.80 6.12 18.40
N ASP A 238 12.06 6.44 18.63
CA ASP A 238 12.92 5.72 19.60
C ASP A 238 12.52 6.00 21.06
N SER A 239 11.92 7.16 21.32
CA SER A 239 11.45 7.53 22.67
C SER A 239 10.30 6.64 23.11
N PRO A 240 10.34 6.09 24.35
CA PRO A 240 9.31 5.17 24.82
C PRO A 240 7.93 5.83 24.88
N PRO A 241 6.83 5.05 24.72
CA PRO A 241 5.46 5.58 24.74
C PRO A 241 5.11 6.38 26.02
N GLY A 242 5.74 6.04 27.16
CA GLY A 242 5.56 6.76 28.42
C GLY A 242 6.00 8.22 28.39
N ASP A 243 6.93 8.59 27.51
CA ASP A 243 7.41 9.96 27.34
C ASP A 243 6.51 10.80 26.43
N ARG A 244 5.57 10.15 25.74
CA ARG A 244 4.64 10.77 24.79
C ARG A 244 3.17 10.34 24.98
N PRO A 245 2.62 10.38 26.20
CA PRO A 245 1.32 9.79 26.52
C PRO A 245 0.14 10.50 25.81
N THR A 246 0.34 11.71 25.35
CA THR A 246 -0.68 12.55 24.70
C THR A 246 -0.52 12.62 23.18
N LEU A 247 0.54 12.05 22.61
CA LEU A 247 0.72 12.00 21.16
C LEU A 247 -0.20 10.92 20.58
N GLY A 248 -1.03 11.30 19.60
CA GLY A 248 -2.01 10.42 18.97
C GLY A 248 -1.80 10.30 17.46
N ASP A 249 -2.61 9.44 16.87
CA ASP A 249 -2.69 9.26 15.43
C ASP A 249 -3.14 10.55 14.73
N ASP A 250 -2.58 10.84 13.55
CA ASP A 250 -2.86 12.01 12.71
C ASP A 250 -2.50 13.37 13.40
N PHE A 251 -1.64 13.35 14.44
CA PHE A 251 -1.14 14.57 15.05
C PHE A 251 -0.01 15.17 14.21
N ARG A 252 -0.06 16.49 14.05
CA ARG A 252 1.01 17.23 13.39
C ARG A 252 2.20 17.42 14.31
N VAL A 253 3.37 17.10 13.80
CA VAL A 253 4.67 17.32 14.46
C VAL A 253 5.64 18.02 13.52
N GLU A 254 6.73 18.54 14.06
CA GLU A 254 7.88 19.00 13.29
C GLU A 254 9.03 18.02 13.48
N ALA A 255 9.76 17.75 12.42
CA ALA A 255 10.84 16.77 12.45
C ALA A 255 12.11 17.36 11.84
N ALA A 256 13.20 17.30 12.59
CA ALA A 256 14.52 17.72 12.15
C ALA A 256 15.41 16.49 11.94
N ILE A 257 15.67 16.14 10.69
CA ILE A 257 16.53 15.01 10.32
C ILE A 257 17.99 15.48 10.25
N THR A 258 18.88 14.80 10.95
CA THR A 258 20.31 15.03 10.87
C THR A 258 20.89 14.27 9.70
N VAL A 259 21.10 14.94 8.58
CA VAL A 259 21.61 14.33 7.34
C VAL A 259 23.14 14.23 7.31
N ASP A 260 23.82 14.95 8.20
CA ASP A 260 25.27 14.95 8.26
C ASP A 260 25.76 15.41 9.62
N GLU A 261 26.82 14.80 10.11
CA GLU A 261 27.43 15.10 11.40
C GLU A 261 28.96 15.07 11.27
N LEU A 262 29.59 16.12 11.70
CA LEU A 262 31.05 16.22 11.71
C LEU A 262 31.55 16.11 13.13
N ALA A 263 32.32 15.07 13.43
CA ALA A 263 33.06 14.97 14.66
C ALA A 263 34.29 15.89 14.61
N ASP A 264 34.58 16.54 15.74
CA ASP A 264 35.81 17.34 15.97
C ASP A 264 36.02 18.51 14.98
N ALA A 265 34.95 19.05 14.40
CA ALA A 265 35.04 20.20 13.52
C ALA A 265 35.29 21.50 14.29
N VAL A 266 36.24 22.32 13.82
CA VAL A 266 36.32 23.71 14.23
C VAL A 266 35.14 24.45 13.61
N ARG A 267 34.30 25.06 14.44
CA ARG A 267 33.09 25.73 13.99
C ARG A 267 33.06 27.20 14.41
N VAL A 268 32.42 27.99 13.59
CA VAL A 268 32.25 29.42 13.83
C VAL A 268 30.76 29.80 13.60
N PRO A 269 30.18 30.66 14.46
CA PRO A 269 28.83 31.18 14.19
C PRO A 269 28.78 31.89 12.83
N LEU A 270 27.75 31.64 12.03
CA LEU A 270 27.54 32.34 10.75
C LEU A 270 27.51 33.83 10.89
N ALA A 271 27.03 34.32 12.06
CA ALA A 271 26.99 35.74 12.41
C ALA A 271 28.38 36.40 12.58
N ALA A 272 29.43 35.59 12.71
CA ALA A 272 30.80 36.12 12.79
C ALA A 272 31.51 36.12 11.43
N LEU A 273 30.98 35.44 10.42
CA LEU A 273 31.52 35.37 9.08
C LEU A 273 31.13 36.59 8.26
N PHE A 274 32.08 37.16 7.57
CA PHE A 274 31.82 38.24 6.62
C PHE A 274 32.70 38.09 5.36
N ARG A 275 32.26 38.69 4.29
CA ARG A 275 32.99 38.64 3.01
C ARG A 275 34.19 39.59 3.04
N HIS A 276 35.36 39.06 2.76
CA HIS A 276 36.59 39.84 2.67
C HIS A 276 37.35 39.50 1.35
N GLY A 277 37.41 40.45 0.46
CA GLY A 277 37.97 40.25 -0.87
C GLY A 277 37.25 39.16 -1.65
N ARG A 278 37.93 38.09 -2.04
CA ARG A 278 37.36 36.95 -2.76
C ARG A 278 36.96 35.77 -1.84
N GLY A 279 37.19 35.90 -0.52
CA GLY A 279 36.93 34.87 0.47
C GLY A 279 36.08 35.34 1.63
N GLU A 280 36.16 34.61 2.70
CA GLU A 280 35.52 34.91 3.98
C GLU A 280 36.57 35.17 5.07
N ALA A 281 36.22 35.95 6.03
CA ALA A 281 37.06 36.26 7.18
C ALA A 281 36.22 36.37 8.46
N VAL A 282 36.90 36.30 9.57
CA VAL A 282 36.38 36.60 10.91
C VAL A 282 37.30 37.57 11.62
N PHE A 283 36.79 38.23 12.65
CA PHE A 283 37.64 38.94 13.59
C PHE A 283 37.83 38.07 14.83
N VAL A 284 39.08 37.67 15.08
CA VAL A 284 39.50 36.98 16.31
C VAL A 284 39.89 37.98 17.37
N VAL A 285 39.46 37.74 18.61
CA VAL A 285 39.86 38.58 19.75
C VAL A 285 41.24 38.13 20.24
N ALA A 286 42.26 38.88 19.89
CA ALA A 286 43.62 38.64 20.33
C ALA A 286 44.00 39.65 21.43
N GLY A 287 43.99 39.21 22.68
CA GLY A 287 44.09 40.11 23.84
C GLY A 287 42.85 41.01 23.92
N SER A 288 43.02 42.32 23.74
CA SER A 288 41.92 43.28 23.73
C SER A 288 41.70 43.95 22.37
N ARG A 289 42.17 43.32 21.30
CA ARG A 289 42.07 43.83 19.92
C ARG A 289 41.48 42.85 18.97
N ALA A 290 40.72 43.32 17.99
CA ALA A 290 40.25 42.54 16.89
C ALA A 290 41.40 42.30 15.88
N ARG A 291 41.61 41.05 15.47
CA ARG A 291 42.54 40.67 14.44
C ARG A 291 41.78 40.03 13.27
N LEU A 292 41.96 40.57 12.08
CA LEU A 292 41.34 40.01 10.87
C LEU A 292 42.03 38.69 10.51
N VAL A 293 41.25 37.62 10.38
CA VAL A 293 41.73 36.31 10.01
C VAL A 293 40.93 35.79 8.81
N PRO A 294 41.53 35.65 7.66
CA PRO A 294 40.89 34.98 6.55
C PRO A 294 40.64 33.48 6.88
N VAL A 295 39.45 33.01 6.54
CA VAL A 295 39.05 31.63 6.82
C VAL A 295 38.58 30.94 5.55
N ARG A 296 38.80 29.63 5.47
CA ARG A 296 38.19 28.79 4.50
C ARG A 296 37.12 27.94 5.19
N THR A 297 35.85 28.18 4.84
CA THR A 297 34.74 27.46 5.40
C THR A 297 34.44 26.18 4.60
N GLY A 298 33.95 25.16 5.28
CA GLY A 298 33.47 23.91 4.73
C GLY A 298 31.95 23.87 4.74
N ARG A 299 31.40 22.86 5.42
CA ARG A 299 29.95 22.65 5.55
C ARG A 299 29.30 23.74 6.41
N ARG A 300 28.04 24.03 6.09
CA ARG A 300 27.25 25.05 6.81
C ARG A 300 25.96 24.45 7.31
N GLY A 301 25.69 24.63 8.57
CA GLY A 301 24.38 24.40 9.18
C GLY A 301 23.60 25.72 9.30
N ASP A 302 22.50 25.70 10.03
CA ASP A 302 21.60 26.85 10.19
C ASP A 302 22.23 28.00 10.97
N ARG A 303 23.14 27.72 11.88
CA ARG A 303 23.72 28.74 12.83
C ARG A 303 25.24 28.82 12.77
N GLU A 304 25.93 27.77 12.31
CA GLU A 304 27.36 27.62 12.35
C GLU A 304 27.92 27.13 11.03
N ALA A 305 29.16 27.45 10.74
CA ALA A 305 29.93 26.89 9.61
C ALA A 305 31.17 26.19 10.14
N GLU A 306 31.54 25.11 9.47
CA GLU A 306 32.84 24.46 9.62
C GLU A 306 33.94 25.37 9.12
N VAL A 307 35.04 25.42 9.85
CA VAL A 307 36.26 26.09 9.43
C VAL A 307 37.33 25.06 9.14
N LEU A 308 37.73 25.00 7.87
CA LEU A 308 38.75 24.08 7.39
C LEU A 308 40.16 24.65 7.61
N GLU A 309 40.30 25.99 7.51
CA GLU A 309 41.57 26.70 7.65
C GLU A 309 41.35 28.08 8.20
N GLY A 310 42.30 28.57 8.97
CA GLY A 310 42.34 29.95 9.49
C GLY A 310 42.03 30.10 10.96
N LEU A 311 41.33 29.16 11.60
CA LEU A 311 41.05 29.23 13.06
C LEU A 311 41.50 27.93 13.74
N ALA A 312 41.88 28.10 15.00
CA ALA A 312 42.06 26.99 15.93
C ALA A 312 40.84 26.89 16.89
N GLY A 313 40.60 25.65 17.40
CA GLY A 313 39.55 25.48 18.40
C GLY A 313 39.79 26.32 19.67
N GLY A 314 38.75 26.99 20.19
CA GLY A 314 38.82 27.78 21.41
C GLY A 314 39.16 29.28 21.21
N GLU A 315 39.43 29.74 19.98
CA GLU A 315 39.60 31.15 19.69
C GLU A 315 38.27 31.91 19.81
N GLN A 316 38.30 33.08 20.42
CA GLN A 316 37.12 33.95 20.53
C GLN A 316 36.97 34.79 19.26
N VAL A 317 35.77 34.79 18.70
CA VAL A 317 35.44 35.56 17.50
C VAL A 317 34.40 36.63 17.78
N VAL A 318 34.45 37.72 17.03
CA VAL A 318 33.45 38.78 17.13
C VAL A 318 32.21 38.36 16.39
N ALA A 319 31.11 38.18 17.12
CA ALA A 319 29.80 37.96 16.49
C ALA A 319 29.24 39.32 16.02
N TYR A 320 28.61 39.31 14.83
CA TYR A 320 28.03 40.50 14.20
C TYR A 320 29.05 41.67 14.04
N PRO A 321 30.17 41.45 13.31
CA PRO A 321 31.12 42.52 13.08
C PRO A 321 30.48 43.64 12.25
N GLY A 322 30.19 44.77 12.86
CA GLY A 322 29.69 45.95 12.15
C GLY A 322 30.84 46.77 11.59
N ASP A 323 30.54 47.84 10.85
CA ASP A 323 31.49 48.73 10.16
C ASP A 323 32.55 49.37 11.07
N ARG A 324 32.34 49.33 12.37
CA ARG A 324 33.27 49.88 13.37
C ARG A 324 34.37 48.88 13.76
N VAL A 325 34.26 47.62 13.40
CA VAL A 325 35.26 46.60 13.71
C VAL A 325 36.22 46.49 12.53
N ALA A 326 37.46 46.83 12.76
CA ALA A 326 38.53 46.72 11.78
C ALA A 326 39.75 46.07 12.43
N ASP A 327 40.71 45.64 11.62
CA ASP A 327 41.94 45.04 12.12
C ASP A 327 42.67 45.97 13.09
N GLY A 328 43.06 45.44 14.24
CA GLY A 328 43.78 46.21 15.30
C GLY A 328 42.89 47.06 16.24
N VAL A 329 41.59 47.18 15.97
CA VAL A 329 40.67 48.00 16.82
C VAL A 329 40.48 47.33 18.19
N PRO A 330 40.52 48.14 19.29
CA PRO A 330 40.21 47.62 20.61
C PRO A 330 38.78 47.09 20.71
N VAL A 331 38.63 45.93 21.30
CA VAL A 331 37.31 45.28 21.55
C VAL A 331 37.19 44.89 23.02
N VAL A 332 35.98 44.98 23.52
CA VAL A 332 35.66 44.59 24.90
C VAL A 332 34.71 43.40 24.82
N VAL A 333 35.07 42.30 25.46
CA VAL A 333 34.18 41.14 25.61
C VAL A 333 33.10 41.48 26.62
N ARG A 334 31.87 41.35 26.22
CA ARG A 334 30.70 41.53 27.10
C ARG A 334 30.17 40.18 27.57
#